data_fab748d5f42203e5525337e8429d336b
#
_entry.id   fab748d5f42203e5525337e8429d336b
#
_cell.length_a   1.000
_cell.length_b   1.000
_cell.length_c   1.000
_cell.angle_alpha   90.00
_cell.angle_beta   90.00
_cell.angle_gamma   90.00
#
_symmetry.space_group_name_H-M   'P 1'
#
loop_
_entity.id
_entity.type
_entity.pdbx_description
1 polymer ?
#
loop_
_entity_poly.entity_id
_entity_poly.type
_entity_poly.pdbx_seq_one_letter_code
_entity_poly.pdbx_strand_id
1 'polypeptide(L)'
;LAIANDSEFGLGAGLWTRDINRAYRMGRAIKAGRVWTNCYHAYPAHAAFGGYKESGIGRETHKMMLDHYQQTKNLLVSYSENKLGFF
;
A
#
# COMPACT_ATOMS: atom_id res chain seq x y z
N LEU A 1 2.59 -9.28 19.92
CA LEU A 1 1.77 -9.13 18.72
C LEU A 1 0.32 -8.81 19.04
N ALA A 2 -0.31 -9.55 19.93
CA ALA A 2 -1.70 -9.31 20.31
C ALA A 2 -1.92 -7.89 20.84
N ILE A 3 -1.01 -7.43 21.71
CA ILE A 3 -1.07 -6.06 22.25
C ILE A 3 -0.89 -5.02 21.14
N ALA A 4 0.08 -5.25 20.26
CA ALA A 4 0.34 -4.33 19.14
C ALA A 4 -0.87 -4.20 18.21
N ASN A 5 -1.61 -5.27 17.98
CA ASN A 5 -2.78 -5.29 17.11
C ASN A 5 -4.08 -4.90 17.81
N ASP A 6 -4.06 -4.64 19.11
CA ASP A 6 -5.24 -4.31 19.90
C ASP A 6 -5.63 -2.82 19.81
N SER A 7 -5.00 -2.07 18.94
CA SER A 7 -5.36 -0.69 18.66
C SER A 7 -6.38 -0.62 17.52
N GLU A 8 -7.22 0.41 17.54
CA GLU A 8 -8.11 0.74 16.43
C GLU A 8 -7.35 1.40 15.26
N PHE A 9 -6.09 1.77 15.45
CA PHE A 9 -5.23 2.37 14.45
C PHE A 9 -4.24 1.37 13.88
N GLY A 10 -3.70 1.67 12.71
CA GLY A 10 -2.74 0.82 12.03
C GLY A 10 -1.99 1.57 10.95
N LEU A 11 -1.39 2.72 11.28
CA LEU A 11 -0.64 3.51 10.30
C LEU A 11 0.77 2.97 10.11
N GLY A 12 1.54 2.91 11.15
CA GLY A 12 2.92 2.46 11.11
C GLY A 12 3.33 1.77 12.39
N ALA A 13 4.30 0.89 12.30
CA ALA A 13 4.87 0.19 13.44
C ALA A 13 6.37 -0.01 13.26
N GLY A 14 7.09 0.00 14.36
CA GLY A 14 8.51 -0.31 14.38
C GLY A 14 8.78 -1.52 15.24
N LEU A 15 9.72 -2.35 14.84
CA LEU A 15 10.17 -3.47 15.65
C LEU A 15 11.68 -3.61 15.57
N TRP A 16 12.28 -4.13 16.62
CA TRP A 16 13.71 -4.38 16.70
C TRP A 16 13.95 -5.82 17.12
N THR A 17 14.71 -6.54 16.32
CA THR A 17 15.09 -7.93 16.60
C THR A 17 16.35 -8.29 15.84
N ARG A 18 17.11 -9.24 16.36
CA ARG A 18 18.24 -9.84 15.66
C ARG A 18 17.86 -11.13 14.93
N ASP A 19 16.64 -11.61 15.16
CA ASP A 19 16.14 -12.85 14.56
C ASP A 19 15.39 -12.49 13.25
N ILE A 20 15.96 -12.88 12.12
CA ILE A 20 15.37 -12.58 10.81
C ILE A 20 14.01 -13.25 10.63
N ASN A 21 13.81 -14.45 11.14
CA ASN A 21 12.52 -15.14 11.03
C ASN A 21 11.44 -14.40 11.84
N ARG A 22 11.81 -13.91 13.02
CA ARG A 22 10.89 -13.09 13.83
C ARG A 22 10.58 -11.79 13.15
N ALA A 23 11.55 -11.15 12.51
CA ALA A 23 11.35 -9.90 11.77
C ALA A 23 10.27 -10.06 10.69
N TYR A 24 10.37 -11.08 9.87
CA TYR A 24 9.39 -11.35 8.82
C TYR A 24 8.03 -11.78 9.37
N ARG A 25 8.01 -12.66 10.37
CA ARG A 25 6.76 -13.13 10.96
C ARG A 25 5.97 -12.01 11.61
N MET A 26 6.64 -11.19 12.42
CA MET A 26 6.02 -10.07 13.10
C MET A 26 5.63 -8.96 12.11
N GLY A 27 6.50 -8.67 11.15
CA GLY A 27 6.24 -7.66 10.13
C GLY A 27 4.99 -7.95 9.31
N ARG A 28 4.74 -9.22 8.99
CA ARG A 28 3.53 -9.63 8.27
C ARG A 28 2.29 -9.64 9.15
N ALA A 29 2.44 -9.93 10.43
CA ALA A 29 1.32 -10.11 11.34
C ALA A 29 0.84 -8.82 12.00
N ILE A 30 1.66 -7.79 12.07
CA ILE A 30 1.28 -6.48 12.59
C ILE A 30 0.33 -5.80 11.60
N LYS A 31 -0.81 -5.38 12.07
CA LYS A 31 -1.86 -4.75 11.26
C LYS A 31 -1.59 -3.26 11.12
N ALA A 32 -0.60 -2.93 10.33
CA ALA A 32 -0.23 -1.55 9.99
C ALA A 32 0.18 -1.47 8.52
N GLY A 33 -0.03 -0.31 7.92
CA GLY A 33 0.28 -0.10 6.52
C GLY A 33 1.77 -0.10 6.21
N ARG A 34 2.58 0.27 7.17
CA ARG A 34 4.04 0.20 7.07
C ARG A 34 4.63 -0.34 8.36
N VAL A 35 5.56 -1.26 8.23
CA VAL A 35 6.31 -1.80 9.37
C VAL A 35 7.80 -1.62 9.10
N TRP A 36 8.49 -0.94 10.01
CA TRP A 36 9.94 -0.78 9.98
C TRP A 36 10.57 -1.83 10.89
N THR A 37 11.60 -2.49 10.40
CA THR A 37 12.38 -3.44 11.19
C THR A 37 13.80 -2.93 11.34
N ASN A 38 14.26 -2.76 12.57
CA ASN A 38 15.58 -2.26 12.92
C ASN A 38 15.89 -0.88 12.34
N CYS A 39 14.86 -0.11 12.03
CA CYS A 39 14.92 1.27 11.60
C CYS A 39 13.58 1.93 11.89
N TYR A 40 13.51 3.25 11.71
CA TYR A 40 12.25 3.97 11.90
C TYR A 40 12.26 5.23 11.04
N HIS A 41 11.08 5.62 10.57
CA HIS A 41 10.86 6.79 9.72
C HIS A 41 11.66 6.78 8.41
N ALA A 42 11.89 5.59 7.83
CA ALA A 42 12.42 5.49 6.48
C ALA A 42 11.24 5.49 5.49
N TYR A 43 11.22 6.47 4.58
CA TYR A 43 10.11 6.68 3.64
C TYR A 43 10.60 6.69 2.19
N PRO A 44 10.98 5.56 1.62
CA PRO A 44 11.37 5.52 0.21
C PRO A 44 10.15 5.82 -0.68
N ALA A 45 10.35 6.66 -1.70
CA ALA A 45 9.27 7.13 -2.56
C ALA A 45 8.58 6.00 -3.35
N HIS A 46 9.28 4.91 -3.59
CA HIS A 46 8.75 3.76 -4.32
C HIS A 46 7.93 2.81 -3.46
N ALA A 47 7.88 3.01 -2.16
CA ALA A 47 7.15 2.15 -1.23
C ALA A 47 5.88 2.87 -0.76
N ALA A 48 4.75 2.23 -0.90
CA ALA A 48 3.47 2.80 -0.50
C ALA A 48 3.42 3.07 1.00
N PHE A 49 2.81 4.19 1.39
CA PHE A 49 2.58 4.58 2.78
C PHE A 49 1.11 4.86 2.98
N GLY A 50 0.55 4.31 4.02
CA GLY A 50 -0.85 4.52 4.37
C GLY A 50 -1.30 3.59 5.48
N GLY A 51 -2.52 3.77 5.94
CA GLY A 51 -3.02 3.12 7.12
C GLY A 51 -3.87 1.88 6.89
N TYR A 52 -4.01 1.12 7.95
CA TYR A 52 -5.04 0.12 8.13
C TYR A 52 -6.02 0.63 9.17
N LYS A 53 -7.18 0.00 9.26
CA LYS A 53 -8.20 0.29 10.28
C LYS A 53 -8.57 1.79 10.27
N GLU A 54 -8.71 2.39 11.44
CA GLU A 54 -9.09 3.80 11.58
C GLU A 54 -8.02 4.79 11.14
N SER A 55 -6.80 4.33 10.85
CA SER A 55 -5.76 5.19 10.29
C SER A 55 -6.00 5.59 8.83
N GLY A 56 -6.96 4.96 8.15
CA GLY A 56 -7.38 5.34 6.82
C GLY A 56 -7.19 4.26 5.78
N ILE A 57 -7.64 4.56 4.56
CA ILE A 57 -7.68 3.59 3.47
C ILE A 57 -6.79 3.98 2.28
N GLY A 58 -6.36 5.24 2.21
CA GLY A 58 -5.56 5.71 1.10
C GLY A 58 -4.09 5.28 1.20
N ARG A 59 -3.37 5.51 0.13
CA ARG A 59 -1.92 5.28 0.08
C ARG A 59 -1.24 6.48 -0.53
N GLU A 60 -0.09 6.84 0.03
CA GLU A 60 0.80 7.86 -0.49
C GLU A 60 2.07 7.20 -0.99
N THR A 61 2.88 7.94 -1.74
CA THR A 61 4.08 7.43 -2.39
C THR A 61 3.75 6.23 -3.28
N HIS A 62 4.76 5.58 -3.87
CA HIS A 62 4.52 4.54 -4.86
C HIS A 62 3.62 5.03 -6.00
N LYS A 63 3.61 4.34 -7.12
CA LYS A 63 2.74 4.68 -8.26
C LYS A 63 1.25 4.64 -7.93
N MET A 64 0.88 3.94 -6.86
CA MET A 64 -0.52 3.87 -6.39
C MET A 64 -1.09 5.23 -6.02
N MET A 65 -0.25 6.18 -5.62
CA MET A 65 -0.70 7.54 -5.33
C MET A 65 -1.34 8.21 -6.54
N LEU A 66 -0.85 7.92 -7.73
CA LEU A 66 -1.36 8.51 -8.96
C LEU A 66 -2.83 8.19 -9.18
N ASP A 67 -3.28 7.02 -8.77
CA ASP A 67 -4.66 6.59 -8.94
C ASP A 67 -5.65 7.49 -8.18
N HIS A 68 -5.19 8.12 -7.10
CA HIS A 68 -6.02 9.03 -6.30
C HIS A 68 -6.20 10.41 -6.95
N TYR A 69 -5.33 10.76 -7.89
CA TYR A 69 -5.32 12.07 -8.53
C TYR A 69 -5.67 12.01 -10.02
N GLN A 70 -5.98 10.83 -10.52
CA GLN A 70 -6.27 10.57 -11.93
C GLN A 70 -7.56 9.79 -12.08
N GLN A 71 -8.17 9.90 -13.24
CA GLN A 71 -9.32 9.07 -13.61
C GLN A 71 -8.96 8.25 -14.83
N THR A 72 -9.35 6.99 -14.81
CA THR A 72 -9.13 6.10 -15.94
C THR A 72 -10.15 6.37 -17.03
N LYS A 73 -9.66 6.47 -18.26
CA LYS A 73 -10.51 6.61 -19.45
C LYS A 73 -10.04 5.58 -20.47
N ASN A 74 -10.99 4.92 -21.07
CA ASN A 74 -10.72 4.11 -22.26
C ASN A 74 -11.14 4.91 -23.49
N LEU A 75 -10.19 5.13 -24.40
CA LEU A 75 -10.44 5.83 -25.65
C LEU A 75 -10.11 4.89 -26.79
N LEU A 76 -11.11 4.51 -27.55
CA LEU A 76 -10.95 3.71 -28.77
C LEU A 76 -11.22 4.59 -29.97
N VAL A 77 -10.27 4.59 -30.92
CA VAL A 77 -10.39 5.33 -32.15
C VAL A 77 -10.07 4.38 -33.29
N SER A 78 -11.00 4.22 -34.22
CA SER A 78 -10.78 3.43 -35.42
C SER A 78 -10.58 4.33 -36.63
N TYR A 79 -9.61 4.02 -37.46
CA TYR A 79 -9.39 4.61 -38.75
C TYR A 79 -9.99 3.78 -39.90
N SER A 80 -10.63 2.66 -39.54
CA SER A 80 -11.27 1.79 -40.53
C SER A 80 -12.52 2.45 -41.10
N GLU A 81 -12.69 2.39 -42.42
CA GLU A 81 -13.92 2.83 -43.10
C GLU A 81 -15.00 1.74 -43.05
N ASN A 82 -14.65 0.54 -42.62
CA ASN A 82 -15.55 -0.61 -42.50
C ASN A 82 -16.06 -0.76 -41.08
N LYS A 83 -17.19 -1.46 -40.93
CA LYS A 83 -17.71 -1.77 -39.60
C LYS A 83 -16.73 -2.66 -38.86
N LEU A 84 -16.56 -2.44 -37.56
CA LEU A 84 -15.65 -3.19 -36.71
C LEU A 84 -16.23 -4.55 -36.29
N GLY A 85 -17.51 -4.79 -36.48
CA GLY A 85 -18.12 -6.08 -36.19
C GLY A 85 -18.59 -6.27 -34.76
N PHE A 86 -18.72 -5.20 -34.00
CA PHE A 86 -19.22 -5.29 -32.62
C PHE A 86 -20.75 -5.32 -32.53
N PHE A 87 -21.44 -4.93 -33.60
CA PHE A 87 -22.90 -4.88 -33.65
C PHE A 87 -23.41 -5.45 -34.98
#